data_39809a7d79673f185a70aa8f6c479dcc
#
_entry.id   39809a7d79673f185a70aa8f6c479dcc
#
_cell.length_a   1.000
_cell.length_b   1.000
_cell.length_c   1.000
_cell.angle_alpha   90.00
_cell.angle_beta   90.00
_cell.angle_gamma   90.00
#
_symmetry.space_group_name_H-M   'P 1'
#
loop_
_entity.id
_entity.type
_entity.pdbx_description
1 polymer ?
#
loop_
_entity_poly.entity_id
_entity_poly.type
_entity_poly.pdbx_seq_one_letter_code
_entity_poly.pdbx_strand_id
1 'polypeptide(L)'
;FKPMLNLGTISIAQRVVSTFRQAGISRIVMVTGCRAQELERHLSGNSIIFLRNEDYEHTQMFDSVKIGLSYLAGKCDAVLFTPVDIPLFTVNTVRALLESGFGLACPMCSGRTGHPILICSNYFEDILADSGEGGLKGALERCGCTMKRVPVKDAGTLYDADTPEDYSRLLKYHNSQLIRPEASVNLSRETPFFDKRMAMLLMLTDETRSVREACQRMQVSYS
;
A
#
# COMPACT_ATOMS: atom_id res chain seq x y z
N PHE A 1 14.91 6.19 -4.98
CA PHE A 1 14.59 6.21 -3.55
C PHE A 1 13.12 5.83 -3.37
N LYS A 2 12.87 4.60 -2.87
CA LYS A 2 11.56 3.94 -2.84
C LYS A 2 10.43 4.77 -2.24
N PRO A 3 10.58 5.42 -1.08
CA PRO A 3 9.48 6.16 -0.45
C PRO A 3 8.88 7.28 -1.30
N MET A 4 9.65 7.82 -2.23
CA MET A 4 9.25 8.92 -3.10
C MET A 4 8.82 8.47 -4.51
N LEU A 5 8.84 7.17 -4.82
CA LEU A 5 8.31 6.66 -6.07
C LEU A 5 6.81 6.95 -6.18
N ASN A 6 6.37 7.30 -7.39
CA ASN A 6 4.98 7.69 -7.63
C ASN A 6 4.03 6.49 -7.61
N LEU A 7 2.90 6.66 -6.96
CA LEU A 7 1.79 5.72 -6.94
C LEU A 7 0.52 6.47 -7.37
N GLY A 8 0.31 6.56 -8.67
CA GLY A 8 -0.65 7.51 -9.25
C GLY A 8 -0.17 8.95 -9.08
N THR A 9 -0.96 9.79 -8.42
CA THR A 9 -0.68 11.22 -8.19
C THR A 9 0.08 11.51 -6.88
N ILE A 10 0.32 10.51 -6.05
CA ILE A 10 1.00 10.65 -4.76
C ILE A 10 2.17 9.68 -4.67
N SER A 11 3.07 9.89 -3.72
CA SER A 11 4.19 8.97 -3.48
C SER A 11 3.77 7.75 -2.65
N ILE A 12 4.61 6.70 -2.68
CA ILE A 12 4.49 5.52 -1.83
C ILE A 12 4.33 5.93 -0.35
N ALA A 13 5.20 6.81 0.16
CA ALA A 13 5.14 7.27 1.54
C ALA A 13 3.86 8.04 1.85
N GLN A 14 3.42 8.93 0.95
CA GLN A 14 2.14 9.63 1.09
C GLN A 14 0.95 8.67 1.13
N ARG A 15 1.00 7.60 0.34
CA ARG A 15 -0.06 6.58 0.33
C ARG A 15 -0.18 5.88 1.68
N VAL A 16 0.93 5.43 2.27
CA VAL A 16 0.95 4.82 3.61
C VAL A 16 0.34 5.76 4.65
N VAL A 17 0.83 7.00 4.70
CA VAL A 17 0.36 8.02 5.65
C VAL A 17 -1.14 8.29 5.47
N SER A 18 -1.59 8.46 4.22
CA SER A 18 -3.00 8.71 3.91
C SER A 18 -3.90 7.55 4.36
N THR A 19 -3.49 6.30 4.14
CA THR A 19 -4.28 5.13 4.56
C THR A 19 -4.43 5.08 6.08
N PHE A 20 -3.36 5.31 6.84
CA PHE A 20 -3.45 5.37 8.30
C PHE A 20 -4.34 6.52 8.77
N ARG A 21 -4.22 7.72 8.17
CA ARG A 21 -5.10 8.85 8.51
C ARG A 21 -6.57 8.54 8.26
N GLN A 22 -6.90 7.96 7.12
CA GLN A 22 -8.26 7.55 6.78
C GLN A 22 -8.81 6.46 7.72
N ALA A 23 -7.94 5.63 8.27
CA ALA A 23 -8.30 4.64 9.29
C ALA A 23 -8.50 5.23 10.69
N GLY A 24 -8.23 6.54 10.89
CA GLY A 24 -8.40 7.22 12.18
C GLY A 24 -7.11 7.30 13.02
N ILE A 25 -5.96 6.89 12.47
CA ILE A 25 -4.69 6.98 13.20
C ILE A 25 -4.20 8.43 13.18
N SER A 26 -4.26 9.08 14.34
CA SER A 26 -3.90 10.50 14.49
C SER A 26 -2.41 10.73 14.70
N ARG A 27 -1.70 9.80 15.32
CA ARG A 27 -0.27 9.92 15.61
C ARG A 27 0.52 8.98 14.69
N ILE A 28 1.36 9.57 13.84
CA ILE A 28 2.24 8.82 12.94
C ILE A 28 3.68 9.20 13.29
N VAL A 29 4.50 8.19 13.53
CA VAL A 29 5.94 8.31 13.72
C VAL A 29 6.62 7.64 12.53
N MET A 30 7.57 8.32 11.91
CA MET A 30 8.34 7.79 10.79
C MET A 30 9.83 7.88 11.14
N VAL A 31 10.51 6.75 11.13
CA VAL A 31 11.96 6.71 11.30
C VAL A 31 12.59 6.84 9.91
N THR A 32 13.46 7.84 9.77
CA THR A 32 14.14 8.19 8.51
C THR A 32 15.64 7.98 8.63
N GLY A 33 16.31 7.68 7.54
CA GLY A 33 17.76 7.51 7.45
C GLY A 33 18.24 8.11 6.14
N CYS A 34 18.46 7.30 5.11
CA CYS A 34 18.86 7.76 3.79
C CYS A 34 17.92 8.85 3.26
N ARG A 35 18.48 9.97 2.80
CA ARG A 35 17.74 11.12 2.24
C ARG A 35 16.64 11.66 3.17
N ALA A 36 16.87 11.62 4.50
CA ALA A 36 15.90 12.01 5.51
C ALA A 36 15.29 13.40 5.26
N GLN A 37 16.14 14.43 5.07
CA GLN A 37 15.67 15.81 4.85
C GLN A 37 14.74 15.96 3.64
N GLU A 38 14.97 15.20 2.59
CA GLU A 38 14.16 15.24 1.37
C GLU A 38 12.79 14.62 1.61
N LEU A 39 12.75 13.45 2.27
CA LEU A 39 11.51 12.77 2.62
C LEU A 39 10.69 13.58 3.62
N GLU A 40 11.32 14.16 4.65
CA GLU A 40 10.67 15.00 5.65
C GLU A 40 10.04 16.25 5.01
N ARG A 41 10.74 16.91 4.06
CA ARG A 41 10.20 18.04 3.30
C ARG A 41 9.04 17.61 2.40
N HIS A 42 9.17 16.46 1.73
CA HIS A 42 8.12 15.91 0.86
C HIS A 42 6.83 15.60 1.62
N LEU A 43 6.94 15.16 2.87
CA LEU A 43 5.82 14.83 3.75
C LEU A 43 5.44 15.96 4.69
N SER A 44 6.03 17.15 4.57
CA SER A 44 5.70 18.32 5.39
C SER A 44 4.19 18.63 5.29
N GLY A 45 3.59 19.06 6.38
CA GLY A 45 2.14 19.33 6.44
C GLY A 45 1.26 18.11 6.81
N ASN A 46 1.83 16.91 6.92
CA ASN A 46 1.07 15.70 7.31
C ASN A 46 1.06 15.44 8.83
N SER A 47 1.56 16.35 9.67
CA SER A 47 1.63 16.19 11.13
C SER A 47 2.31 14.88 11.55
N ILE A 48 3.43 14.54 10.89
CA ILE A 48 4.23 13.34 11.16
C ILE A 48 5.36 13.72 12.13
N ILE A 49 5.64 12.84 13.07
CA ILE A 49 6.80 12.94 13.95
C ILE A 49 7.94 12.18 13.27
N PHE A 50 8.99 12.90 12.87
CA PHE A 50 10.16 12.28 12.27
C PHE A 50 11.22 12.01 13.34
N LEU A 51 11.75 10.80 13.31
CA LEU A 51 12.91 10.38 14.10
C LEU A 51 14.00 9.97 13.12
N ARG A 52 15.24 10.35 13.38
CA ARG A 52 16.35 9.99 12.49
C ARG A 52 17.15 8.84 13.06
N ASN A 53 17.43 7.87 12.20
CA ASN A 53 18.49 6.91 12.42
C ASN A 53 19.75 7.48 11.78
N GLU A 54 20.58 8.14 12.55
CA GLU A 54 21.80 8.79 12.06
C GLU A 54 22.83 7.79 11.57
N ASP A 55 22.78 6.56 12.09
CA ASP A 55 23.71 5.47 11.76
C ASP A 55 23.11 4.45 10.79
N TYR A 56 22.18 4.89 9.93
CA TYR A 56 21.41 4.01 9.04
C TYR A 56 22.29 3.19 8.07
N GLU A 57 23.50 3.63 7.77
CA GLU A 57 24.44 2.91 6.88
C GLU A 57 25.05 1.67 7.55
N HIS A 58 25.13 1.64 8.88
CA HIS A 58 25.73 0.57 9.66
C HIS A 58 24.72 -0.23 10.48
N THR A 59 23.44 0.15 10.43
CA THR A 59 22.36 -0.47 11.18
C THR A 59 21.39 -1.19 10.25
N GLN A 60 20.55 -2.06 10.84
CA GLN A 60 19.52 -2.78 10.11
C GLN A 60 18.14 -2.12 10.33
N MET A 61 17.13 -2.57 9.58
CA MET A 61 15.76 -2.09 9.73
C MET A 61 15.24 -2.25 11.17
N PHE A 62 15.67 -3.29 11.89
CA PHE A 62 15.25 -3.52 13.27
C PHE A 62 15.72 -2.42 14.23
N ASP A 63 16.90 -1.84 14.00
CA ASP A 63 17.38 -0.71 14.80
C ASP A 63 16.48 0.53 14.62
N SER A 64 16.03 0.76 13.40
CA SER A 64 15.02 1.80 13.13
C SER A 64 13.69 1.51 13.84
N VAL A 65 13.26 0.24 13.91
CA VAL A 65 12.07 -0.15 14.69
C VAL A 65 12.26 0.17 16.16
N LYS A 66 13.42 -0.16 16.74
CA LYS A 66 13.76 0.17 18.14
C LYS A 66 13.70 1.66 18.43
N ILE A 67 14.24 2.50 17.53
CA ILE A 67 14.14 3.98 17.65
C ILE A 67 12.69 4.41 17.75
N GLY A 68 11.83 3.90 16.85
CA GLY A 68 10.40 4.22 16.86
C GLY A 68 9.68 3.76 18.12
N LEU A 69 9.92 2.51 18.55
CA LEU A 69 9.29 1.94 19.75
C LEU A 69 9.78 2.63 21.03
N SER A 70 11.08 2.94 21.15
CA SER A 70 11.62 3.70 22.28
C SER A 70 10.96 5.06 22.43
N TYR A 71 10.72 5.77 21.32
CA TYR A 71 9.99 7.04 21.35
C TYR A 71 8.54 6.88 21.79
N LEU A 72 7.87 5.79 21.38
CA LEU A 72 6.45 5.55 21.64
C LEU A 72 6.17 4.90 22.99
N ALA A 73 7.19 4.33 23.65
CA ALA A 73 7.06 3.72 24.98
C ALA A 73 6.43 4.71 25.98
N GLY A 74 5.40 4.27 26.67
CA GLY A 74 4.60 5.07 27.61
C GLY A 74 3.73 6.17 26.98
N LYS A 75 3.60 6.21 25.63
CA LYS A 75 2.83 7.23 24.92
C LYS A 75 1.65 6.69 24.12
N CYS A 76 1.52 5.38 24.02
CA CYS A 76 0.40 4.68 23.34
C CYS A 76 0.24 3.27 23.89
N ASP A 77 -0.94 2.71 23.71
CA ASP A 77 -1.27 1.34 24.13
C ASP A 77 -0.86 0.30 23.08
N ALA A 78 -0.77 0.72 21.81
CA ALA A 78 -0.36 -0.14 20.70
C ALA A 78 0.16 0.69 19.53
N VAL A 79 0.91 0.02 18.64
CA VAL A 79 1.36 0.58 17.35
C VAL A 79 0.95 -0.31 16.21
N LEU A 80 0.73 0.29 15.05
CA LEU A 80 0.68 -0.40 13.77
C LEU A 80 2.00 -0.13 13.04
N PHE A 81 2.80 -1.16 12.88
CA PHE A 81 4.09 -1.09 12.19
C PHE A 81 3.97 -1.54 10.73
N THR A 82 4.54 -0.79 9.82
CA THR A 82 4.72 -1.19 8.43
C THR A 82 6.01 -0.61 7.85
N PRO A 83 6.76 -1.36 7.04
CA PRO A 83 7.74 -0.78 6.14
C PRO A 83 7.05 0.18 5.17
N VAL A 84 7.75 1.23 4.74
CA VAL A 84 7.16 2.24 3.85
C VAL A 84 6.90 1.73 2.43
N ASP A 85 7.62 0.71 2.01
CA ASP A 85 7.53 0.10 0.69
C ASP A 85 6.37 -0.90 0.51
N ILE A 86 5.54 -1.08 1.55
CA ILE A 86 4.27 -1.84 1.47
C ILE A 86 3.08 -0.84 1.57
N PRO A 87 2.72 -0.12 0.49
CA PRO A 87 1.80 1.01 0.58
C PRO A 87 0.33 0.68 0.30
N LEU A 88 0.01 -0.53 -0.15
CA LEU A 88 -1.31 -0.82 -0.74
C LEU A 88 -2.29 -1.52 0.19
N PHE A 89 -1.95 -1.69 1.47
CA PHE A 89 -2.95 -2.13 2.45
C PHE A 89 -4.09 -1.12 2.58
N THR A 90 -5.27 -1.60 2.90
CA THR A 90 -6.50 -0.78 2.92
C THR A 90 -6.86 -0.31 4.33
N VAL A 91 -7.71 0.72 4.40
CA VAL A 91 -8.33 1.20 5.64
C VAL A 91 -9.07 0.06 6.37
N ASN A 92 -9.74 -0.82 5.63
CA ASN A 92 -10.46 -1.95 6.21
C ASN A 92 -9.53 -2.95 6.89
N THR A 93 -8.35 -3.20 6.33
CA THR A 93 -7.32 -4.03 6.96
C THR A 93 -6.83 -3.42 8.26
N VAL A 94 -6.56 -2.12 8.28
CA VAL A 94 -6.15 -1.40 9.50
C VAL A 94 -7.24 -1.52 10.58
N ARG A 95 -8.49 -1.28 10.24
CA ARG A 95 -9.62 -1.41 11.18
C ARG A 95 -9.77 -2.84 11.69
N ALA A 96 -9.70 -3.84 10.81
CA ALA A 96 -9.80 -5.24 11.20
C ALA A 96 -8.71 -5.64 12.22
N LEU A 97 -7.50 -5.12 12.09
CA LEU A 97 -6.42 -5.33 13.07
C LEU A 97 -6.74 -4.67 14.41
N LEU A 98 -7.20 -3.42 14.41
CA LEU A 98 -7.55 -2.68 15.63
C LEU A 98 -8.72 -3.32 16.37
N GLU A 99 -9.72 -3.80 15.63
CA GLU A 99 -10.94 -4.44 16.17
C GLU A 99 -10.73 -5.92 16.54
N SER A 100 -9.58 -6.50 16.20
CA SER A 100 -9.29 -7.92 16.43
C SER A 100 -9.24 -8.32 17.91
N GLY A 101 -8.98 -7.38 18.80
CA GLY A 101 -8.81 -7.63 20.23
C GLY A 101 -7.49 -8.35 20.60
N PHE A 102 -6.58 -8.52 19.67
CA PHE A 102 -5.29 -9.18 19.90
C PHE A 102 -4.18 -8.18 20.18
N GLY A 103 -3.26 -8.53 21.10
CA GLY A 103 -2.12 -7.68 21.43
C GLY A 103 -0.98 -7.76 20.39
N LEU A 104 -0.94 -8.83 19.62
CA LEU A 104 0.03 -9.04 18.53
C LEU A 104 -0.70 -9.68 17.35
N ALA A 105 -0.84 -8.97 16.24
CA ALA A 105 -1.59 -9.43 15.09
C ALA A 105 -1.03 -8.93 13.76
N CYS A 106 -1.21 -9.73 12.72
CA CYS A 106 -0.91 -9.35 11.33
C CYS A 106 -2.06 -9.75 10.40
N PRO A 107 -2.23 -9.08 9.26
CA PRO A 107 -3.20 -9.49 8.27
C PRO A 107 -2.75 -10.78 7.60
N MET A 108 -3.71 -11.63 7.24
CA MET A 108 -3.48 -12.84 6.44
C MET A 108 -4.37 -12.81 5.21
N CYS A 109 -3.74 -12.76 4.03
CA CYS A 109 -4.41 -12.84 2.75
C CYS A 109 -3.90 -14.07 1.98
N SER A 110 -4.81 -14.91 1.52
CA SER A 110 -4.48 -16.13 0.73
C SER A 110 -3.40 -17.00 1.39
N GLY A 111 -3.47 -17.18 2.72
CA GLY A 111 -2.54 -18.01 3.49
C GLY A 111 -1.16 -17.36 3.79
N ARG A 112 -0.91 -16.15 3.31
CA ARG A 112 0.31 -15.39 3.56
C ARG A 112 0.06 -14.26 4.54
N THR A 113 0.99 -14.05 5.46
CA THR A 113 0.98 -12.91 6.39
C THR A 113 1.58 -11.68 5.74
N GLY A 114 1.05 -10.50 6.08
CA GLY A 114 1.48 -9.23 5.49
C GLY A 114 1.56 -8.10 6.52
N HIS A 115 1.51 -6.87 6.04
CA HIS A 115 1.56 -5.64 6.83
C HIS A 115 0.26 -4.82 6.68
N PRO A 116 -0.02 -3.91 7.66
CA PRO A 116 0.76 -3.60 8.87
C PRO A 116 0.66 -4.67 9.96
N ILE A 117 1.56 -4.63 10.95
CA ILE A 117 1.54 -5.49 12.13
C ILE A 117 1.07 -4.65 13.32
N LEU A 118 0.10 -5.16 14.08
CA LEU A 118 -0.34 -4.59 15.36
C LEU A 118 0.54 -5.14 16.48
N ILE A 119 1.10 -4.25 17.31
CA ILE A 119 1.97 -4.58 18.45
C ILE A 119 1.51 -3.76 19.64
N CYS A 120 0.99 -4.40 20.70
CA CYS A 120 0.67 -3.72 21.95
C CYS A 120 1.92 -3.33 22.73
N SER A 121 1.78 -2.28 23.53
CA SER A 121 2.90 -1.69 24.28
C SER A 121 3.53 -2.62 25.31
N ASN A 122 2.80 -3.60 25.79
CA ASN A 122 3.33 -4.63 26.71
C ASN A 122 4.44 -5.51 26.10
N TYR A 123 4.63 -5.50 24.78
CA TYR A 123 5.72 -6.20 24.09
C TYR A 123 6.92 -5.29 23.80
N PHE A 124 6.81 -3.99 24.04
CA PHE A 124 7.86 -3.04 23.66
C PHE A 124 9.16 -3.29 24.41
N GLU A 125 9.08 -3.56 25.72
CA GLU A 125 10.27 -3.80 26.54
C GLU A 125 11.05 -5.02 26.05
N ASP A 126 10.37 -6.14 25.78
CA ASP A 126 10.98 -7.35 25.27
C ASP A 126 11.63 -7.13 23.89
N ILE A 127 10.93 -6.41 22.99
CA ILE A 127 11.45 -6.09 21.65
C ILE A 127 12.67 -5.16 21.74
N LEU A 128 12.63 -4.18 22.64
CA LEU A 128 13.74 -3.23 22.83
C LEU A 128 14.98 -3.90 23.44
N ALA A 129 14.80 -4.89 24.31
CA ALA A 129 15.87 -5.65 24.93
C ALA A 129 16.47 -6.73 24.01
N ASP A 130 15.76 -7.07 22.92
CA ASP A 130 16.17 -8.16 22.01
C ASP A 130 17.48 -7.87 21.26
N SER A 131 18.28 -8.91 21.01
CA SER A 131 19.57 -8.81 20.31
C SER A 131 19.45 -8.39 18.84
N GLY A 132 18.27 -8.58 18.23
CA GLY A 132 18.01 -8.26 16.82
C GLY A 132 18.27 -9.40 15.84
N GLU A 133 18.66 -10.58 16.31
CA GLU A 133 18.82 -11.74 15.43
C GLU A 133 17.48 -12.09 14.75
N GLY A 134 17.49 -12.18 13.40
CA GLY A 134 16.27 -12.38 12.62
C GLY A 134 15.34 -11.14 12.57
N GLY A 135 15.84 -9.96 12.99
CA GLY A 135 15.12 -8.69 12.94
C GLY A 135 13.87 -8.67 13.82
N LEU A 136 12.88 -7.83 13.45
CA LEU A 136 11.62 -7.72 14.20
C LEU A 136 10.88 -9.07 14.30
N LYS A 137 10.91 -9.88 13.24
CA LYS A 137 10.26 -11.20 13.26
C LYS A 137 10.87 -12.09 14.32
N GLY A 138 12.20 -12.19 14.38
CA GLY A 138 12.91 -12.97 15.40
C GLY A 138 12.64 -12.46 16.82
N ALA A 139 12.64 -11.14 17.02
CA ALA A 139 12.31 -10.54 18.31
C ALA A 139 10.87 -10.91 18.75
N LEU A 140 9.88 -10.80 17.87
CA LEU A 140 8.49 -11.16 18.15
C LEU A 140 8.31 -12.67 18.46
N GLU A 141 9.07 -13.54 17.79
CA GLU A 141 9.07 -14.98 18.09
C GLU A 141 9.64 -15.28 19.48
N ARG A 142 10.70 -14.55 19.89
CA ARG A 142 11.34 -14.70 21.23
C ARG A 142 10.54 -14.11 22.39
N CYS A 143 9.67 -13.14 22.14
CA CYS A 143 8.73 -12.63 23.14
C CYS A 143 7.75 -13.69 23.66
N GLY A 144 7.81 -14.94 23.17
CA GLY A 144 6.96 -16.04 23.61
C GLY A 144 5.47 -15.89 23.22
N CYS A 145 5.16 -14.91 22.38
CA CYS A 145 3.79 -14.61 21.98
C CYS A 145 3.48 -15.12 20.59
N THR A 146 2.29 -15.69 20.44
CA THR A 146 1.84 -16.13 19.12
C THR A 146 1.25 -14.97 18.35
N MET A 147 1.86 -14.61 17.20
CA MET A 147 1.31 -13.69 16.23
C MET A 147 -0.06 -14.19 15.74
N LYS A 148 -1.11 -13.45 16.04
CA LYS A 148 -2.46 -13.77 15.55
C LYS A 148 -2.62 -13.33 14.11
N ARG A 149 -3.22 -14.19 13.29
CA ARG A 149 -3.43 -13.96 11.86
C ARG A 149 -4.88 -13.53 11.67
N VAL A 150 -5.09 -12.29 11.25
CA VAL A 150 -6.43 -11.73 10.98
C VAL A 150 -6.74 -11.93 9.50
N PRO A 151 -7.73 -12.76 9.14
CA PRO A 151 -8.09 -12.98 7.73
C PRO A 151 -8.60 -11.69 7.09
N VAL A 152 -8.00 -11.31 5.96
CA VAL A 152 -8.42 -10.14 5.17
C VAL A 152 -8.50 -10.48 3.69
N LYS A 153 -9.36 -9.78 2.94
CA LYS A 153 -9.44 -9.88 1.47
C LYS A 153 -8.66 -8.73 0.83
N ASP A 154 -7.40 -8.56 1.22
CA ASP A 154 -6.58 -7.42 0.85
C ASP A 154 -5.19 -7.90 0.44
N ALA A 155 -5.01 -8.15 -0.86
CA ALA A 155 -3.71 -8.56 -1.40
C ALA A 155 -2.66 -7.44 -1.31
N GLY A 156 -3.08 -6.16 -1.15
CA GLY A 156 -2.19 -5.03 -0.98
C GLY A 156 -1.27 -5.12 0.23
N THR A 157 -1.64 -5.95 1.22
CA THR A 157 -0.82 -6.24 2.40
C THR A 157 0.47 -7.02 2.09
N LEU A 158 0.60 -7.58 0.88
CA LEU A 158 1.66 -8.48 0.44
C LEU A 158 2.55 -7.89 -0.65
N TYR A 159 2.19 -6.70 -1.20
CA TYR A 159 2.96 -6.05 -2.26
C TYR A 159 3.96 -5.07 -1.67
N ASP A 160 5.24 -5.36 -1.89
CA ASP A 160 6.35 -4.46 -1.61
C ASP A 160 6.92 -3.85 -2.90
N ALA A 161 7.84 -2.91 -2.77
CA ALA A 161 8.53 -2.25 -3.88
C ALA A 161 10.04 -2.48 -3.79
N ASP A 162 10.49 -3.72 -3.57
CA ASP A 162 11.90 -4.03 -3.36
C ASP A 162 12.73 -3.93 -4.64
N THR A 163 12.19 -4.44 -5.74
CA THR A 163 12.82 -4.40 -7.06
C THR A 163 12.00 -3.57 -8.06
N PRO A 164 12.55 -3.18 -9.22
CA PRO A 164 11.78 -2.54 -10.29
C PRO A 164 10.59 -3.40 -10.77
N GLU A 165 10.74 -4.72 -10.77
CA GLU A 165 9.70 -5.69 -11.12
C GLU A 165 8.58 -5.70 -10.07
N ASP A 166 8.94 -5.65 -8.78
CA ASP A 166 7.97 -5.54 -7.69
C ASP A 166 7.20 -4.24 -7.78
N TYR A 167 7.89 -3.12 -8.00
CA TYR A 167 7.25 -1.83 -8.20
C TYR A 167 6.30 -1.84 -9.41
N SER A 168 6.66 -2.49 -10.51
CA SER A 168 5.79 -2.63 -11.68
C SER A 168 4.54 -3.46 -11.35
N ARG A 169 4.68 -4.53 -10.56
CA ARG A 169 3.55 -5.34 -10.07
C ARG A 169 2.64 -4.53 -9.13
N LEU A 170 3.24 -3.77 -8.23
CA LEU A 170 2.54 -2.87 -7.31
C LEU A 170 1.73 -1.81 -8.05
N LEU A 171 2.30 -1.16 -9.08
CA LEU A 171 1.60 -0.21 -9.94
C LEU A 171 0.42 -0.86 -10.68
N LYS A 172 0.64 -2.06 -11.24
CA LYS A 172 -0.42 -2.80 -11.94
C LYS A 172 -1.58 -3.12 -10.99
N TYR A 173 -1.28 -3.58 -9.78
CA TYR A 173 -2.30 -3.84 -8.77
C TYR A 173 -3.02 -2.55 -8.37
N HIS A 174 -2.30 -1.46 -8.05
CA HIS A 174 -2.90 -0.17 -7.75
C HIS A 174 -3.86 0.28 -8.85
N ASN A 175 -3.42 0.24 -10.10
CA ASN A 175 -4.23 0.67 -11.25
C ASN A 175 -5.48 -0.20 -11.45
N SER A 176 -5.43 -1.49 -11.08
CA SER A 176 -6.59 -2.38 -11.15
C SER A 176 -7.67 -2.08 -10.10
N GLN A 177 -7.28 -1.42 -9.00
CA GLN A 177 -8.21 -1.02 -7.94
C GLN A 177 -8.87 0.35 -8.19
N LEU A 178 -8.40 1.10 -9.18
CA LEU A 178 -8.96 2.41 -9.50
C LEU A 178 -10.33 2.27 -10.17
N ILE A 179 -11.31 3.00 -9.65
CA ILE A 179 -12.60 3.18 -10.34
C ILE A 179 -12.35 4.10 -11.54
N ARG A 180 -12.62 3.59 -12.72
CA ARG A 180 -12.53 4.36 -13.97
C ARG A 180 -13.95 4.68 -14.42
N PRO A 181 -14.35 5.97 -14.45
CA PRO A 181 -15.63 6.33 -15.04
C PRO A 181 -15.58 6.04 -16.55
N GLU A 182 -16.55 5.30 -17.05
CA GLU A 182 -16.77 5.14 -18.49
C GLU A 182 -18.01 5.92 -18.87
N ALA A 183 -17.86 6.87 -19.79
CA ALA A 183 -18.99 7.54 -20.43
C ALA A 183 -19.29 6.84 -21.75
N SER A 184 -20.55 6.53 -22.00
CA SER A 184 -21.01 6.03 -23.29
C SER A 184 -22.11 6.97 -23.83
N VAL A 185 -22.04 7.24 -25.12
CA VAL A 185 -23.11 7.98 -25.84
C VAL A 185 -23.83 6.98 -26.72
N ASN A 186 -25.12 6.84 -26.47
CA ASN A 186 -26.00 6.02 -27.29
C ASN A 186 -27.05 6.95 -27.91
N LEU A 187 -27.27 6.85 -29.22
CA LEU A 187 -28.35 7.55 -29.91
C LEU A 187 -29.45 6.55 -30.25
N SER A 188 -30.69 6.88 -29.88
CA SER A 188 -31.86 6.04 -30.12
C SER A 188 -32.98 6.89 -30.68
N ARG A 189 -33.79 6.31 -31.55
CA ARG A 189 -35.09 6.85 -31.94
C ARG A 189 -36.15 5.92 -31.39
N GLU A 190 -36.58 4.93 -32.12
CA GLU A 190 -37.41 3.82 -31.61
C GLU A 190 -36.51 2.65 -31.16
N THR A 191 -35.38 2.48 -31.82
CA THR A 191 -34.32 1.52 -31.50
C THR A 191 -32.97 2.22 -31.41
N PRO A 192 -32.02 1.70 -30.64
CA PRO A 192 -30.67 2.20 -30.65
C PRO A 192 -30.04 2.04 -32.04
N PHE A 193 -29.50 3.11 -32.61
CA PHE A 193 -28.81 3.07 -33.92
C PHE A 193 -27.36 3.53 -33.85
N PHE A 194 -26.91 4.09 -32.74
CA PHE A 194 -25.52 4.48 -32.52
C PHE A 194 -25.08 4.13 -31.10
N ASP A 195 -24.06 3.37 -30.98
CA ASP A 195 -23.47 2.96 -29.71
C ASP A 195 -21.92 2.99 -29.75
N LYS A 196 -21.25 2.55 -28.69
CA LYS A 196 -19.79 2.47 -28.60
C LYS A 196 -19.17 1.64 -29.73
N ARG A 197 -19.84 0.56 -30.18
CA ARG A 197 -19.35 -0.28 -31.28
C ARG A 197 -19.41 0.47 -32.61
N MET A 198 -20.48 1.18 -32.86
CA MET A 198 -20.64 2.00 -34.06
C MET A 198 -19.65 3.16 -34.08
N ALA A 199 -19.45 3.84 -32.94
CA ALA A 199 -18.42 4.87 -32.81
C ALA A 199 -17.02 4.32 -33.13
N MET A 200 -16.65 3.15 -32.58
CA MET A 200 -15.36 2.51 -32.84
C MET A 200 -15.22 2.10 -34.30
N LEU A 201 -16.27 1.59 -34.93
CA LEU A 201 -16.27 1.26 -36.36
C LEU A 201 -16.00 2.50 -37.21
N LEU A 202 -16.65 3.61 -36.91
CA LEU A 202 -16.46 4.88 -37.65
C LEU A 202 -15.00 5.39 -37.46
N MET A 203 -14.45 5.36 -36.25
CA MET A 203 -13.08 5.78 -35.98
C MET A 203 -12.08 4.91 -36.75
N LEU A 204 -12.23 3.58 -36.70
CA LEU A 204 -11.37 2.65 -37.44
C LEU A 204 -11.53 2.81 -38.95
N THR A 205 -12.73 3.10 -39.43
CA THR A 205 -12.97 3.36 -40.86
C THR A 205 -12.29 4.63 -41.31
N ASP A 206 -12.28 5.68 -40.49
CA ASP A 206 -11.55 6.92 -40.79
C ASP A 206 -10.04 6.70 -40.81
N GLU A 207 -9.53 5.92 -39.86
CA GLU A 207 -8.08 5.57 -39.77
C GLU A 207 -7.65 4.70 -40.95
N THR A 208 -8.38 3.64 -41.27
CA THR A 208 -8.01 2.64 -42.30
C THR A 208 -8.47 3.03 -43.69
N ARG A 209 -9.37 3.98 -43.82
CA ARG A 209 -10.08 4.34 -45.06
C ARG A 209 -10.84 3.15 -45.68
N SER A 210 -11.13 2.13 -44.88
CA SER A 210 -11.76 0.89 -45.35
C SER A 210 -12.71 0.31 -44.27
N VAL A 211 -14.01 0.29 -44.55
CA VAL A 211 -15.01 -0.36 -43.66
C VAL A 211 -14.68 -1.84 -43.47
N ARG A 212 -14.23 -2.54 -44.54
CA ARG A 212 -13.88 -3.95 -44.47
C ARG A 212 -12.73 -4.21 -43.51
N GLU A 213 -11.69 -3.40 -43.56
CA GLU A 213 -10.55 -3.51 -42.66
C GLU A 213 -10.93 -3.14 -41.22
N ALA A 214 -11.74 -2.11 -41.03
CA ALA A 214 -12.31 -1.76 -39.74
C ALA A 214 -13.11 -2.90 -39.12
N CYS A 215 -13.99 -3.53 -39.88
CA CYS A 215 -14.76 -4.72 -39.45
C CYS A 215 -13.83 -5.86 -39.06
N GLN A 216 -12.78 -6.12 -39.83
CA GLN A 216 -11.80 -7.15 -39.53
C GLN A 216 -11.07 -6.90 -38.22
N ARG A 217 -10.61 -5.67 -37.97
CA ARG A 217 -9.97 -5.27 -36.71
C ARG A 217 -10.93 -5.39 -35.51
N MET A 218 -12.21 -5.15 -35.70
CA MET A 218 -13.24 -5.31 -34.68
C MET A 218 -13.74 -6.75 -34.52
N GLN A 219 -13.28 -7.68 -35.35
CA GLN A 219 -13.76 -9.07 -35.41
C GLN A 219 -15.28 -9.16 -35.61
N VAL A 220 -15.85 -8.31 -36.44
CA VAL A 220 -17.26 -8.32 -36.82
C VAL A 220 -17.43 -8.66 -38.28
N SER A 221 -18.57 -9.26 -38.60
CA SER A 221 -18.92 -9.60 -39.99
C SER A 221 -19.13 -8.33 -40.83
N TYR A 222 -18.55 -8.29 -42.02
CA TYR A 222 -18.84 -7.32 -43.06
C TYR A 222 -19.89 -7.93 -44.00
N SER A 223 -21.14 -7.75 -43.70
CA SER A 223 -22.26 -8.18 -44.52
C SER A 223 -23.21 -7.03 -44.71
#